data_ff30bdd34522381e24dd0cb5903a09ec
#
_entry.id   ff30bdd34522381e24dd0cb5903a09ec
#
_cell.length_a   1.000
_cell.length_b   1.000
_cell.length_c   1.000
_cell.angle_alpha   90.00
_cell.angle_beta   90.00
_cell.angle_gamma   90.00
#
_symmetry.space_group_name_H-M   'P 1'
#
loop_
_entity.id
_entity.type
_entity.pdbx_description
1 polymer ?
#
loop_
_entity_poly.entity_id
_entity_poly.type
_entity_poly.pdbx_seq_one_letter_code
_entity_poly.pdbx_strand_id
1 'polypeptide(L)'
;TTGGGNTGGNTGGESTDKNNTNKNVATANMPQVVRNAIGGLEFPKLKNNGTSYAIVHMDNTTGMLNYSTEWDDNMKSQRWSCYTFHTGNTASNVDRWKPGQGERKYPWDTDLKEQWGITDFTEDPTPTAQGFDHGHICPSADRKFNLTQQKQTFFMTNMQPQYANFNQRGTWYKMEEDLRAKAPKIDSDTLFIVKGGTIDPVGSESNLLGWKKNGASSETQKPGYIPI
;
A
#
# COMPACT_ATOMS: atom_id res chain seq x y z
N THR A 1 -9.86 23.39 -38.05
CA THR A 1 -10.33 23.38 -36.66
C THR A 1 -9.44 22.48 -35.82
N THR A 2 -8.62 23.11 -35.05
CA THR A 2 -7.53 22.57 -34.24
C THR A 2 -8.08 22.02 -32.93
N GLY A 3 -7.82 20.75 -32.66
CA GLY A 3 -8.11 20.11 -31.37
C GLY A 3 -7.03 20.47 -30.37
N GLY A 4 -7.39 21.21 -29.34
CA GLY A 4 -6.51 21.53 -28.21
C GLY A 4 -6.41 20.34 -27.25
N GLY A 5 -5.20 19.78 -27.09
CA GLY A 5 -4.88 18.85 -26.03
C GLY A 5 -4.86 19.57 -24.68
N ASN A 6 -5.69 19.13 -23.75
CA ASN A 6 -5.72 19.63 -22.39
C ASN A 6 -4.63 18.93 -21.56
N THR A 7 -3.45 19.53 -21.48
CA THR A 7 -2.42 19.16 -20.49
C THR A 7 -2.74 19.86 -19.18
N GLY A 8 -3.68 19.32 -18.42
CA GLY A 8 -4.01 19.80 -17.09
C GLY A 8 -2.91 19.49 -16.08
N GLY A 9 -1.89 20.33 -16.00
CA GLY A 9 -0.99 20.37 -14.87
C GLY A 9 -1.76 20.90 -13.66
N ASN A 10 -2.09 20.03 -12.71
CA ASN A 10 -2.73 20.42 -11.47
C ASN A 10 -1.69 21.14 -10.59
N THR A 11 -1.55 22.43 -10.75
CA THR A 11 -0.85 23.30 -9.79
C THR A 11 -1.75 23.42 -8.57
N GLY A 12 -1.34 22.77 -7.46
CA GLY A 12 -2.11 22.69 -6.23
C GLY A 12 -2.51 24.04 -5.64
N GLY A 13 -3.63 24.58 -6.13
CA GLY A 13 -4.37 25.60 -5.42
C GLY A 13 -5.21 24.94 -4.32
N GLU A 14 -5.33 25.56 -3.16
CA GLU A 14 -6.26 25.10 -2.14
C GLU A 14 -7.66 24.96 -2.75
N SER A 15 -8.20 23.74 -2.72
CA SER A 15 -9.57 23.51 -3.12
C SER A 15 -10.49 24.25 -2.16
N THR A 16 -11.32 25.13 -2.68
CA THR A 16 -12.38 25.80 -1.91
C THR A 16 -13.59 24.87 -1.69
N ASP A 17 -13.56 23.68 -2.24
CA ASP A 17 -14.59 22.67 -2.03
C ASP A 17 -14.54 22.16 -0.58
N LYS A 18 -15.57 22.48 0.18
CA LYS A 18 -15.71 22.07 1.59
C LYS A 18 -15.82 20.56 1.76
N ASN A 19 -16.13 19.82 0.70
CA ASN A 19 -16.24 18.37 0.69
C ASN A 19 -14.91 17.69 0.36
N ASN A 20 -13.94 18.41 -0.21
CA ASN A 20 -12.61 17.87 -0.47
C ASN A 20 -11.73 18.06 0.77
N THR A 21 -11.57 16.98 1.53
CA THR A 21 -10.73 16.95 2.73
C THR A 21 -9.29 16.53 2.45
N ASN A 22 -8.95 16.12 1.24
CA ASN A 22 -7.58 15.83 0.84
C ASN A 22 -6.79 17.15 0.75
N LYS A 23 -5.85 17.32 1.66
CA LYS A 23 -4.99 18.50 1.78
C LYS A 23 -3.52 18.18 1.52
N ASN A 24 -3.25 17.14 0.77
CA ASN A 24 -1.89 16.83 0.35
C ASN A 24 -1.41 17.88 -0.65
N VAL A 25 -0.24 18.44 -0.40
CA VAL A 25 0.42 19.41 -1.28
C VAL A 25 1.71 18.78 -1.78
N ALA A 26 1.85 18.75 -3.10
CA ALA A 26 3.08 18.28 -3.73
C ALA A 26 4.24 19.24 -3.44
N THR A 27 5.36 18.69 -2.98
CA THR A 27 6.58 19.46 -2.71
C THR A 27 7.69 19.06 -3.67
N ALA A 28 8.66 19.94 -3.89
CA ALA A 28 9.73 19.72 -4.87
C ALA A 28 10.64 18.52 -4.56
N ASN A 29 10.73 18.14 -3.28
CA ASN A 29 11.53 17.01 -2.83
C ASN A 29 10.82 15.64 -2.95
N MET A 30 9.53 15.65 -3.29
CA MET A 30 8.81 14.40 -3.55
C MET A 30 9.13 13.87 -4.95
N PRO A 31 9.25 12.55 -5.13
CA PRO A 31 9.35 11.93 -6.45
C PRO A 31 8.21 12.35 -7.38
N GLN A 32 8.47 12.47 -8.68
CA GLN A 32 7.46 12.94 -9.65
C GLN A 32 6.20 12.06 -9.64
N VAL A 33 6.37 10.74 -9.55
CA VAL A 33 5.25 9.80 -9.51
C VAL A 33 4.37 10.03 -8.29
N VAL A 34 4.97 10.33 -7.14
CA VAL A 34 4.24 10.67 -5.91
C VAL A 34 3.50 12.00 -6.06
N ARG A 35 4.16 13.04 -6.59
CA ARG A 35 3.53 14.35 -6.83
C ARG A 35 2.30 14.24 -7.72
N ASN A 36 2.33 13.34 -8.71
CA ASN A 36 1.22 13.13 -9.62
C ASN A 36 0.02 12.42 -8.97
N ALA A 37 0.27 11.59 -7.95
CA ALA A 37 -0.73 10.70 -7.38
C ALA A 37 -1.40 11.23 -6.11
N ILE A 38 -0.67 11.97 -5.26
CA ILE A 38 -1.15 12.35 -3.90
C ILE A 38 -2.40 13.24 -3.86
N GLY A 39 -2.83 13.78 -5.00
CA GLY A 39 -4.10 14.50 -5.14
C GLY A 39 -5.31 13.60 -5.40
N GLY A 40 -5.12 12.29 -5.54
CA GLY A 40 -6.21 11.32 -5.77
C GLY A 40 -7.18 11.26 -4.58
N LEU A 41 -8.44 10.96 -4.88
CA LEU A 41 -9.49 10.87 -3.84
C LEU A 41 -9.26 9.75 -2.84
N GLU A 42 -8.52 8.72 -3.24
CA GLU A 42 -8.13 7.59 -2.40
C GLU A 42 -7.02 7.93 -1.39
N PHE A 43 -6.25 9.00 -1.63
CA PHE A 43 -5.10 9.32 -0.79
C PHE A 43 -5.52 9.97 0.53
N PRO A 44 -5.19 9.36 1.69
CA PRO A 44 -5.28 10.04 2.98
C PRO A 44 -4.30 11.21 3.06
N LYS A 45 -4.52 12.09 4.01
CA LYS A 45 -3.54 13.10 4.34
C LYS A 45 -2.26 12.45 4.86
N LEU A 46 -1.14 12.77 4.22
CA LEU A 46 0.18 12.27 4.61
C LEU A 46 0.56 12.72 6.02
N LYS A 47 1.24 11.86 6.77
CA LYS A 47 1.70 12.17 8.13
C LYS A 47 2.67 13.33 8.19
N ASN A 48 3.55 13.47 7.18
CA ASN A 48 4.55 14.54 7.08
C ASN A 48 5.42 14.71 8.35
N ASN A 49 5.85 13.60 8.95
CA ASN A 49 6.66 13.58 10.18
C ASN A 49 8.16 13.47 9.93
N GLY A 50 8.60 13.53 8.67
CA GLY A 50 10.00 13.39 8.28
C GLY A 50 10.51 11.95 8.18
N THR A 51 9.71 10.96 8.62
CA THR A 51 10.04 9.53 8.52
C THR A 51 9.02 8.74 7.71
N SER A 52 7.90 9.35 7.35
CA SER A 52 6.86 8.73 6.53
C SER A 52 6.96 9.17 5.08
N TYR A 53 6.89 8.21 4.17
CA TYR A 53 7.08 8.36 2.74
C TYR A 53 5.91 7.73 1.98
N ALA A 54 5.28 8.50 1.08
CA ALA A 54 4.31 7.94 0.16
C ALA A 54 5.04 7.17 -0.95
N ILE A 55 4.67 5.94 -1.19
CA ILE A 55 5.19 5.09 -2.27
C ILE A 55 4.05 4.84 -3.25
N VAL A 56 4.32 5.01 -4.53
CA VAL A 56 3.36 4.80 -5.60
C VAL A 56 3.81 3.65 -6.49
N HIS A 57 3.05 2.56 -6.47
CA HIS A 57 3.36 1.37 -7.27
C HIS A 57 2.67 1.47 -8.63
N MET A 58 3.46 1.72 -9.65
CA MET A 58 3.00 1.76 -11.03
C MET A 58 3.17 0.39 -11.69
N ASP A 59 2.17 -0.03 -12.42
CA ASP A 59 2.34 -1.14 -13.35
C ASP A 59 3.00 -0.62 -14.62
N ASN A 60 4.30 -0.84 -14.72
CA ASN A 60 5.10 -0.35 -15.84
C ASN A 60 4.74 -1.02 -17.18
N THR A 61 3.96 -2.10 -17.19
CA THR A 61 3.51 -2.77 -18.43
C THR A 61 2.28 -2.11 -19.03
N THR A 62 1.45 -1.49 -18.20
CA THR A 62 0.21 -0.81 -18.63
C THR A 62 0.23 0.69 -18.42
N GLY A 63 1.16 1.20 -17.61
CA GLY A 63 1.16 2.60 -17.16
C GLY A 63 0.10 2.92 -16.10
N MET A 64 -0.62 1.91 -15.59
CA MET A 64 -1.66 2.12 -14.58
C MET A 64 -1.07 2.21 -13.17
N LEU A 65 -1.68 3.05 -12.33
CA LEU A 65 -1.43 3.03 -10.90
C LEU A 65 -2.05 1.75 -10.32
N ASN A 66 -1.22 0.92 -9.68
CA ASN A 66 -1.67 -0.31 -9.04
C ASN A 66 -2.24 -0.03 -7.64
N TYR A 67 -1.43 0.47 -6.75
CA TYR A 67 -1.81 0.96 -5.43
C TYR A 67 -0.75 1.91 -4.90
N SER A 68 -1.06 2.61 -3.83
CA SER A 68 -0.09 3.45 -3.11
C SER A 68 -0.13 3.13 -1.62
N THR A 69 0.98 3.39 -0.94
CA THR A 69 1.09 3.20 0.51
C THR A 69 1.87 4.34 1.16
N GLU A 70 1.62 4.60 2.43
CA GLU A 70 2.49 5.45 3.24
C GLU A 70 3.30 4.57 4.19
N TRP A 71 4.60 4.56 4.01
CA TRP A 71 5.57 3.82 4.78
C TRP A 71 6.24 4.70 5.83
N ASP A 72 6.28 4.27 7.07
CA ASP A 72 7.09 4.92 8.11
C ASP A 72 8.39 4.17 8.29
N ASP A 73 9.49 4.79 7.88
CA ASP A 73 10.80 4.16 7.90
C ASP A 73 11.38 4.00 9.31
N ASN A 74 10.95 4.83 10.25
CA ASN A 74 11.33 4.68 11.65
C ASN A 74 10.63 3.49 12.32
N MET A 75 9.34 3.31 12.02
CA MET A 75 8.53 2.20 12.55
C MET A 75 8.68 0.91 11.74
N LYS A 76 9.30 0.98 10.54
CA LYS A 76 9.36 -0.15 9.59
C LYS A 76 8.00 -0.80 9.36
N SER A 77 6.99 0.06 9.18
CA SER A 77 5.60 -0.36 9.01
C SER A 77 4.85 0.64 8.13
N GLN A 78 3.87 0.14 7.40
CA GLN A 78 3.01 0.99 6.60
C GLN A 78 1.85 1.53 7.44
N ARG A 79 1.41 2.75 7.14
CA ARG A 79 0.26 3.39 7.78
C ARG A 79 -1.04 3.01 7.11
N TRP A 80 -1.05 2.97 5.78
CA TRP A 80 -2.20 2.62 4.96
C TRP A 80 -1.75 2.22 3.56
N SER A 81 -2.62 1.50 2.86
CA SER A 81 -2.56 1.36 1.41
C SER A 81 -3.86 1.85 0.80
N CYS A 82 -3.78 2.55 -0.33
CA CYS A 82 -4.94 3.03 -1.07
C CYS A 82 -4.89 2.59 -2.53
N TYR A 83 -6.06 2.39 -3.11
CA TYR A 83 -6.23 1.93 -4.48
C TYR A 83 -7.66 2.14 -4.98
N THR A 84 -7.88 1.89 -6.26
CA THR A 84 -9.20 1.99 -6.87
C THR A 84 -9.67 0.66 -7.44
N PHE A 85 -10.99 0.45 -7.48
CA PHE A 85 -11.64 -0.51 -8.36
C PHE A 85 -12.40 0.22 -9.46
N HIS A 86 -12.18 -0.16 -10.67
CA HIS A 86 -12.94 0.20 -11.87
C HIS A 86 -12.84 -0.94 -12.88
N THR A 87 -13.68 -0.96 -13.90
CA THR A 87 -13.75 -2.06 -14.89
C THR A 87 -12.41 -2.35 -15.55
N GLY A 88 -11.55 -1.34 -15.74
CA GLY A 88 -10.23 -1.48 -16.36
C GLY A 88 -9.16 -2.17 -15.50
N ASN A 89 -9.39 -2.38 -14.17
CA ASN A 89 -8.38 -2.99 -13.30
C ASN A 89 -8.86 -4.16 -12.43
N THR A 90 -10.14 -4.54 -12.53
CA THR A 90 -10.73 -5.62 -11.72
C THR A 90 -10.74 -6.99 -12.39
N ALA A 91 -10.24 -7.09 -13.62
CA ALA A 91 -10.14 -8.37 -14.31
C ALA A 91 -9.20 -9.33 -13.56
N SER A 92 -9.59 -10.61 -13.51
CA SER A 92 -8.79 -11.68 -12.88
C SER A 92 -8.15 -12.54 -13.98
N ASN A 93 -7.05 -12.03 -14.54
CA ASN A 93 -6.35 -12.65 -15.68
C ASN A 93 -5.22 -13.58 -15.24
N VAL A 94 -4.77 -13.47 -13.99
CA VAL A 94 -3.68 -14.29 -13.45
C VAL A 94 -4.06 -14.90 -12.11
N ASP A 95 -3.43 -16.02 -11.79
CA ASP A 95 -3.54 -16.64 -10.47
C ASP A 95 -2.72 -15.88 -9.42
N ARG A 96 -2.97 -16.22 -8.15
CA ARG A 96 -2.14 -15.72 -7.07
C ARG A 96 -0.68 -16.08 -7.31
N TRP A 97 0.18 -15.06 -7.32
CA TRP A 97 1.62 -15.29 -7.50
C TRP A 97 2.18 -16.22 -6.41
N LYS A 98 3.01 -17.12 -6.86
CA LYS A 98 3.83 -17.99 -6.01
C LYS A 98 5.27 -17.80 -6.43
N PRO A 99 6.20 -17.58 -5.49
CA PRO A 99 7.61 -17.41 -5.83
C PRO A 99 8.16 -18.66 -6.50
N GLY A 100 8.95 -18.46 -7.52
CA GLY A 100 9.75 -19.51 -8.16
C GLY A 100 10.98 -19.86 -7.32
N GLN A 101 11.78 -20.79 -7.84
CA GLN A 101 13.03 -21.15 -7.19
C GLN A 101 13.96 -19.95 -7.11
N GLY A 102 14.42 -19.62 -5.89
CA GLY A 102 15.30 -18.46 -5.63
C GLY A 102 14.60 -17.12 -5.48
N GLU A 103 13.31 -17.04 -5.77
CA GLU A 103 12.53 -15.82 -5.51
C GLU A 103 12.13 -15.72 -4.03
N ARG A 104 12.11 -14.49 -3.50
CA ARG A 104 11.60 -14.20 -2.15
C ARG A 104 10.07 -14.13 -2.17
N LYS A 105 9.44 -14.68 -1.14
CA LYS A 105 7.98 -14.63 -1.01
C LYS A 105 7.48 -13.22 -0.67
N TYR A 106 8.23 -12.53 0.18
CA TYR A 106 7.95 -11.15 0.57
C TYR A 106 9.19 -10.32 0.26
N PRO A 107 9.36 -9.90 -1.01
CA PRO A 107 10.55 -9.21 -1.46
C PRO A 107 10.63 -7.79 -0.92
N TRP A 108 11.81 -7.24 -0.99
CA TRP A 108 12.05 -5.83 -0.81
C TRP A 108 11.24 -5.01 -1.82
N ASP A 109 10.74 -3.85 -1.37
CA ASP A 109 10.04 -2.92 -2.23
C ASP A 109 11.03 -2.09 -3.06
N THR A 110 11.12 -2.39 -4.33
CA THR A 110 12.01 -1.67 -5.26
C THR A 110 11.57 -0.21 -5.44
N ASP A 111 10.26 0.08 -5.38
CA ASP A 111 9.74 1.44 -5.53
C ASP A 111 10.15 2.34 -4.35
N LEU A 112 10.24 1.80 -3.13
CA LEU A 112 10.75 2.54 -1.96
C LEU A 112 12.20 2.97 -2.19
N LYS A 113 13.04 2.07 -2.72
CA LYS A 113 14.41 2.38 -3.07
C LYS A 113 14.50 3.40 -4.21
N GLU A 114 13.78 3.18 -5.29
CA GLU A 114 13.83 4.03 -6.48
C GLU A 114 13.29 5.43 -6.22
N GLN A 115 12.21 5.53 -5.46
CA GLN A 115 11.56 6.80 -5.17
C GLN A 115 12.23 7.59 -4.06
N TRP A 116 12.74 6.93 -3.02
CA TRP A 116 13.20 7.59 -1.79
C TRP A 116 14.62 7.22 -1.34
N GLY A 117 15.28 6.29 -2.02
CA GLY A 117 16.65 5.87 -1.69
C GLY A 117 16.75 5.00 -0.42
N ILE A 118 15.64 4.51 0.11
CA ILE A 118 15.61 3.70 1.33
C ILE A 118 15.92 2.25 1.00
N THR A 119 16.89 1.65 1.72
CA THR A 119 17.42 0.31 1.42
C THR A 119 17.59 -0.60 2.63
N ASP A 120 17.29 -0.14 3.84
CA ASP A 120 17.61 -0.85 5.08
C ASP A 120 16.48 -1.75 5.60
N PHE A 121 15.74 -2.36 4.70
CA PHE A 121 14.66 -3.29 5.04
C PHE A 121 15.05 -4.75 4.73
N THR A 122 14.56 -5.69 5.53
CA THR A 122 14.87 -7.12 5.37
C THR A 122 13.84 -7.83 4.52
N GLU A 123 14.29 -8.64 3.56
CA GLU A 123 13.42 -9.53 2.77
C GLU A 123 12.96 -10.75 3.57
N ASP A 124 11.75 -11.22 3.28
CA ASP A 124 11.13 -12.38 3.94
C ASP A 124 11.22 -12.38 5.47
N PRO A 125 11.01 -11.26 6.17
CA PRO A 125 11.01 -11.30 7.62
C PRO A 125 9.80 -12.09 8.12
N THR A 126 9.86 -12.59 9.35
CA THR A 126 8.72 -13.24 10.01
C THR A 126 8.15 -12.34 11.11
N PRO A 127 6.85 -12.41 11.42
CA PRO A 127 6.30 -11.73 12.59
C PRO A 127 7.02 -12.15 13.89
N THR A 128 7.22 -11.22 14.83
CA THR A 128 7.92 -11.51 16.09
C THR A 128 7.14 -12.40 17.04
N ALA A 129 5.82 -12.53 16.85
CA ALA A 129 4.97 -13.40 17.64
C ALA A 129 4.37 -14.53 16.78
N GLN A 130 4.05 -15.65 17.43
CA GLN A 130 3.37 -16.77 16.79
C GLN A 130 1.89 -16.46 16.55
N GLY A 131 1.32 -17.10 15.52
CA GLY A 131 -0.10 -16.94 15.18
C GLY A 131 -0.41 -15.71 14.33
N PHE A 132 0.62 -15.01 13.86
CA PHE A 132 0.48 -13.87 12.97
C PHE A 132 0.94 -14.21 11.56
N ASP A 133 0.21 -13.66 10.59
CA ASP A 133 0.49 -13.75 9.17
C ASP A 133 1.12 -12.47 8.65
N HIS A 134 1.64 -12.53 7.42
CA HIS A 134 1.89 -11.37 6.58
C HIS A 134 0.54 -10.92 6.01
N GLY A 135 -0.12 -9.99 6.69
CA GLY A 135 -1.40 -9.45 6.26
C GLY A 135 -1.22 -8.43 5.16
N HIS A 136 -1.79 -8.69 3.99
CA HIS A 136 -1.82 -7.73 2.88
C HIS A 136 -2.79 -6.60 3.21
N ILE A 137 -2.37 -5.36 3.02
CA ILE A 137 -3.28 -4.21 3.16
C ILE A 137 -3.95 -3.90 1.82
N CYS A 138 -3.21 -3.82 0.71
CA CYS A 138 -3.76 -4.00 -0.62
C CYS A 138 -3.77 -5.50 -0.93
N PRO A 139 -4.95 -6.17 -1.00
CA PRO A 139 -5.00 -7.61 -1.14
C PRO A 139 -4.49 -8.10 -2.50
N SER A 140 -3.76 -9.19 -2.49
CA SER A 140 -3.34 -9.82 -3.73
C SER A 140 -4.52 -10.31 -4.59
N ALA A 141 -5.64 -10.65 -3.96
CA ALA A 141 -6.88 -11.02 -4.66
C ALA A 141 -7.52 -9.86 -5.43
N ASP A 142 -7.21 -8.61 -5.06
CA ASP A 142 -7.73 -7.40 -5.70
C ASP A 142 -6.90 -6.95 -6.90
N ARG A 143 -5.71 -7.51 -7.09
CA ARG A 143 -4.71 -7.09 -8.07
C ARG A 143 -4.27 -8.25 -8.98
N LYS A 144 -5.26 -8.87 -9.63
CA LYS A 144 -5.06 -10.03 -10.52
C LYS A 144 -5.12 -9.66 -12.00
N PHE A 145 -5.03 -8.39 -12.34
CA PHE A 145 -5.07 -7.94 -13.73
C PHE A 145 -3.87 -8.49 -14.54
N ASN A 146 -2.67 -8.43 -13.99
CA ASN A 146 -1.47 -9.05 -14.54
C ASN A 146 -0.48 -9.46 -13.46
N LEU A 147 0.61 -10.12 -13.86
CA LEU A 147 1.62 -10.64 -12.93
C LEU A 147 2.42 -9.54 -12.24
N THR A 148 2.66 -8.41 -12.89
CA THR A 148 3.36 -7.25 -12.30
C THR A 148 2.57 -6.69 -11.13
N GLN A 149 1.30 -6.37 -11.35
CA GLN A 149 0.41 -5.89 -10.29
C GLN A 149 0.30 -6.91 -9.14
N GLN A 150 0.22 -8.19 -9.48
CA GLN A 150 0.12 -9.26 -8.49
C GLN A 150 1.39 -9.34 -7.62
N LYS A 151 2.60 -9.31 -8.23
CA LYS A 151 3.89 -9.35 -7.51
C LYS A 151 4.07 -8.16 -6.58
N GLN A 152 3.72 -6.95 -7.02
CA GLN A 152 3.83 -5.74 -6.19
C GLN A 152 3.05 -5.85 -4.88
N THR A 153 1.92 -6.56 -4.84
CA THR A 153 1.16 -6.72 -3.59
C THR A 153 1.92 -7.51 -2.53
N PHE A 154 2.97 -8.24 -2.89
CA PHE A 154 3.81 -9.01 -1.96
C PHE A 154 5.00 -8.22 -1.39
N PHE A 155 5.19 -6.98 -1.80
CA PHE A 155 6.19 -6.11 -1.18
C PHE A 155 5.94 -5.95 0.32
N MET A 156 7.03 -5.95 1.10
CA MET A 156 6.93 -5.81 2.55
C MET A 156 6.30 -4.50 3.00
N THR A 157 6.42 -3.44 2.19
CA THR A 157 5.74 -2.16 2.44
C THR A 157 4.21 -2.25 2.37
N ASN A 158 3.66 -3.35 1.86
CA ASN A 158 2.23 -3.65 1.83
C ASN A 158 1.79 -4.63 2.93
N MET A 159 2.69 -5.00 3.85
CA MET A 159 2.42 -6.02 4.86
C MET A 159 2.31 -5.42 6.26
N GLN A 160 1.35 -5.94 7.03
CA GLN A 160 1.32 -5.78 8.48
C GLN A 160 1.20 -7.15 9.13
N PRO A 161 1.82 -7.39 10.31
CA PRO A 161 1.53 -8.59 11.07
C PRO A 161 0.04 -8.60 11.45
N GLN A 162 -0.69 -9.63 11.08
CA GLN A 162 -2.11 -9.77 11.40
C GLN A 162 -2.39 -11.14 12.01
N TYR A 163 -3.27 -11.22 13.01
CA TYR A 163 -3.73 -12.50 13.52
C TYR A 163 -4.26 -13.36 12.38
N ALA A 164 -3.82 -14.63 12.32
CA ALA A 164 -4.22 -15.53 11.26
C ALA A 164 -5.74 -15.68 11.12
N ASN A 165 -6.46 -15.78 12.24
CA ASN A 165 -7.92 -15.83 12.20
C ASN A 165 -8.56 -14.54 11.68
N PHE A 166 -8.04 -13.37 12.07
CA PHE A 166 -8.50 -12.07 11.59
C PHE A 166 -8.26 -11.93 10.08
N ASN A 167 -7.04 -12.27 9.63
CA ASN A 167 -6.61 -12.16 8.25
C ASN A 167 -7.29 -13.17 7.31
N GLN A 168 -7.40 -14.45 7.72
CA GLN A 168 -7.78 -15.53 6.81
C GLN A 168 -9.27 -15.86 6.82
N ARG A 169 -9.98 -15.61 7.92
CA ARG A 169 -11.37 -16.06 8.12
C ARG A 169 -12.25 -15.04 8.83
N GLY A 170 -11.66 -14.03 9.44
CA GLY A 170 -12.32 -13.07 10.28
C GLY A 170 -12.79 -11.82 9.53
N THR A 171 -12.89 -10.74 10.27
CA THR A 171 -13.45 -9.47 9.79
C THR A 171 -12.68 -8.89 8.61
N TRP A 172 -11.33 -9.00 8.61
CA TRP A 172 -10.52 -8.49 7.52
C TRP A 172 -10.82 -9.20 6.21
N TYR A 173 -10.82 -10.53 6.23
CA TYR A 173 -11.17 -11.35 5.06
C TYR A 173 -12.58 -11.03 4.53
N LYS A 174 -13.56 -10.95 5.45
CA LYS A 174 -14.96 -10.63 5.07
C LYS A 174 -15.08 -9.23 4.45
N MET A 175 -14.42 -8.24 5.02
CA MET A 175 -14.37 -6.89 4.45
C MET A 175 -13.82 -6.90 3.03
N GLU A 176 -12.75 -7.67 2.77
CA GLU A 176 -12.16 -7.77 1.43
C GLU A 176 -13.12 -8.44 0.42
N GLU A 177 -13.83 -9.49 0.84
CA GLU A 177 -14.85 -10.12 -0.01
C GLU A 177 -15.99 -9.13 -0.35
N ASP A 178 -16.46 -8.40 0.65
CA ASP A 178 -17.52 -7.41 0.48
C ASP A 178 -17.11 -6.26 -0.46
N LEU A 179 -15.87 -5.77 -0.34
CA LEU A 179 -15.34 -4.72 -1.23
C LEU A 179 -15.26 -5.23 -2.68
N ARG A 180 -14.77 -6.44 -2.90
CA ARG A 180 -14.73 -7.07 -4.23
C ARG A 180 -16.12 -7.25 -4.83
N ALA A 181 -17.10 -7.65 -4.02
CA ALA A 181 -18.47 -7.79 -4.46
C ALA A 181 -19.09 -6.45 -4.90
N LYS A 182 -18.64 -5.33 -4.33
CA LYS A 182 -19.07 -3.95 -4.65
C LYS A 182 -18.24 -3.29 -5.76
N ALA A 183 -17.26 -3.99 -6.33
CA ALA A 183 -16.47 -3.46 -7.44
C ALA A 183 -17.38 -3.00 -8.59
N PRO A 184 -17.13 -1.82 -9.19
CA PRO A 184 -17.95 -1.26 -10.25
C PRO A 184 -18.11 -2.20 -11.44
N LYS A 185 -19.28 -2.17 -12.04
CA LYS A 185 -19.65 -2.98 -13.22
C LYS A 185 -19.82 -2.13 -14.48
N ILE A 186 -19.75 -0.82 -14.35
CA ILE A 186 -19.85 0.13 -15.47
C ILE A 186 -18.61 1.04 -15.50
N ASP A 187 -18.23 1.45 -16.70
CA ASP A 187 -16.97 2.18 -16.93
C ASP A 187 -16.91 3.59 -16.32
N SER A 188 -18.08 4.18 -16.03
CA SER A 188 -18.15 5.51 -15.41
C SER A 188 -17.89 5.50 -13.92
N ASP A 189 -17.90 4.34 -13.27
CA ASP A 189 -17.84 4.23 -11.82
C ASP A 189 -16.44 3.84 -11.34
N THR A 190 -16.08 4.39 -10.18
CA THR A 190 -14.84 4.05 -9.47
C THR A 190 -15.12 3.94 -7.99
N LEU A 191 -14.71 2.84 -7.38
CA LEU A 191 -14.68 2.67 -5.93
C LEU A 191 -13.28 3.01 -5.43
N PHE A 192 -13.18 4.02 -4.59
CA PHE A 192 -11.93 4.44 -3.94
C PHE A 192 -11.79 3.73 -2.59
N ILE A 193 -10.65 3.10 -2.35
CA ILE A 193 -10.42 2.25 -1.19
C ILE A 193 -9.18 2.72 -0.45
N VAL A 194 -9.31 2.88 0.86
CA VAL A 194 -8.20 3.06 1.78
C VAL A 194 -8.32 2.04 2.90
N LYS A 195 -7.24 1.36 3.18
CA LYS A 195 -7.15 0.43 4.31
C LYS A 195 -5.85 0.67 5.07
N GLY A 196 -5.89 0.47 6.37
CA GLY A 196 -4.71 0.62 7.22
C GLY A 196 -5.05 0.36 8.67
N GLY A 197 -4.03 0.48 9.50
CA GLY A 197 -4.15 0.43 10.95
C GLY A 197 -3.25 1.48 11.57
N THR A 198 -3.53 1.84 12.82
CA THR A 198 -2.63 2.74 13.54
C THR A 198 -1.29 2.05 13.81
N ILE A 199 -0.21 2.77 13.56
CA ILE A 199 1.14 2.37 13.93
C ILE A 199 1.79 3.36 14.90
N ASP A 200 1.09 4.44 15.23
CA ASP A 200 1.55 5.42 16.20
C ASP A 200 1.35 4.88 17.63
N PRO A 201 2.33 5.10 18.53
CA PRO A 201 2.21 4.69 19.93
C PRO A 201 1.00 5.34 20.61
N VAL A 202 0.22 4.53 21.32
CA VAL A 202 -0.86 5.01 22.18
C VAL A 202 -0.49 4.67 23.63
N GLY A 203 -0.05 5.67 24.37
CA GLY A 203 0.38 5.48 25.76
C GLY A 203 1.72 4.77 25.93
N SER A 204 1.91 4.05 27.03
CA SER A 204 3.13 3.29 27.38
C SER A 204 3.07 1.84 26.88
N GLU A 205 2.60 1.58 25.69
CA GLU A 205 2.36 0.23 25.21
C GLU A 205 3.65 -0.57 25.02
N SER A 206 3.70 -1.73 25.66
CA SER A 206 4.79 -2.71 25.55
C SER A 206 4.51 -3.81 24.50
N ASN A 207 3.33 -3.82 23.89
CA ASN A 207 2.87 -4.91 23.01
C ASN A 207 3.10 -4.58 21.53
N LEU A 208 4.32 -4.23 21.19
CA LEU A 208 4.69 -4.00 19.80
C LEU A 208 5.02 -5.32 19.13
N LEU A 209 4.36 -5.60 18.02
CA LEU A 209 4.75 -6.67 17.12
C LEU A 209 5.56 -6.11 15.97
N GLY A 210 6.66 -6.76 15.65
CA GLY A 210 7.54 -6.37 14.59
C GLY A 210 7.90 -7.57 13.70
N TRP A 211 8.98 -7.42 13.01
CA TRP A 211 9.50 -8.41 12.08
C TRP A 211 10.85 -8.92 12.53
N LYS A 212 11.09 -10.22 12.36
CA LYS A 212 12.40 -10.84 12.53
C LYS A 212 13.02 -11.09 11.16
N LYS A 213 14.30 -10.86 11.04
CA LYS A 213 15.06 -11.37 9.91
C LYS A 213 14.91 -12.89 9.85
N ASN A 214 14.72 -13.43 8.65
CA ASN A 214 14.58 -14.88 8.48
C ASN A 214 15.80 -15.62 9.07
N GLY A 215 15.53 -16.59 9.96
CA GLY A 215 16.54 -17.34 10.70
C GLY A 215 17.11 -16.65 11.96
N ALA A 216 16.68 -15.44 12.29
CA ALA A 216 17.10 -14.78 13.53
C ALA A 216 16.27 -15.23 14.74
N SER A 217 16.94 -15.39 15.89
CA SER A 217 16.28 -15.74 17.17
C SER A 217 15.66 -14.51 17.86
N SER A 218 16.08 -13.29 17.51
CA SER A 218 15.62 -12.05 18.10
C SER A 218 15.12 -11.08 17.03
N GLU A 219 14.40 -10.06 17.48
CA GLU A 219 13.94 -8.97 16.63
C GLU A 219 15.13 -8.19 16.07
N THR A 220 15.14 -7.98 14.76
CA THR A 220 16.19 -7.26 14.04
C THR A 220 15.70 -5.97 13.39
N GLN A 221 14.41 -5.70 13.46
CA GLN A 221 13.78 -4.47 12.96
C GLN A 221 12.89 -3.88 14.05
N LYS A 222 12.71 -2.57 14.02
CA LYS A 222 11.83 -1.89 14.95
C LYS A 222 10.41 -2.46 14.84
N PRO A 223 9.73 -2.62 15.98
CA PRO A 223 8.38 -3.14 15.99
C PRO A 223 7.42 -2.19 15.26
N GLY A 224 6.60 -2.75 14.40
CA GLY A 224 5.37 -2.11 13.94
C GLY A 224 4.23 -2.40 14.91
N TYR A 225 3.26 -1.51 14.96
CA TYR A 225 2.04 -1.75 15.70
C TYR A 225 1.12 -2.68 14.93
N ILE A 226 0.38 -3.51 15.67
CA ILE A 226 -0.71 -4.28 15.08
C ILE A 226 -2.01 -3.57 15.43
N PRO A 227 -2.84 -3.29 14.44
CA PRO A 227 -4.24 -2.97 14.72
C PRO A 227 -4.88 -4.18 15.36
N ILE A 228 -5.43 -3.99 16.53
CA ILE A 228 -6.25 -4.98 17.23
C ILE A 228 -7.63 -4.99 16.59
#